data_d4b166cb3a3413423316fd1e79db6e73
#
_entry.id   d4b166cb3a3413423316fd1e79db6e73
#
_cell.length_a   1.000
_cell.length_b   1.000
_cell.length_c   1.000
_cell.angle_alpha   90.00
_cell.angle_beta   90.00
_cell.angle_gamma   90.00
#
_symmetry.space_group_name_H-M   'P 1'
#
loop_
_entity.id
_entity.type
_entity.pdbx_description
1 polymer ?
#
loop_
_entity_poly.entity_id
_entity_poly.type
_entity_poly.pdbx_seq_one_letter_code
_entity_poly.pdbx_strand_id
1 'polypeptide(L)'
;MDSLNSGSEQTKETETSDTEPDVVNAQWKAVSESLREEIGEAAYQSWIKPIRVRNIDKGIVHATVPTRFMRDWIVAHYAERIATLWQDEVPEVASVDVAVRN
;
A
#
# COMPACT_ATOMS: atom_id res chain seq x y z
N MET A 1 -24.41 14.58 23.22
CA MET A 1 -24.18 14.48 23.10
C MET A 1 -23.60 14.24 22.68
N ASP A 2 -23.69 14.03 22.55
CA ASP A 2 -23.22 13.79 22.20
C ASP A 2 -22.58 13.55 21.67
N SER A 3 -22.66 13.39 21.58
CA SER A 3 -22.19 13.17 21.15
C SER A 3 -21.43 13.08 20.69
N LEU A 4 -21.63 13.06 20.49
CA LEU A 4 -21.05 12.95 20.16
C LEU A 4 -20.23 12.72 19.91
N ASN A 5 -20.39 12.66 19.85
CA ASN A 5 -19.69 12.43 19.72
C ASN A 5 -18.97 12.10 19.41
N SER A 6 -19.17 12.01 19.24
CA SER A 6 -18.59 11.72 19.04
C SER A 6 -17.80 11.55 18.62
N GLY A 7 -17.89 11.46 18.52
CA GLY A 7 -17.25 11.24 18.20
C GLY A 7 -16.37 11.20 17.78
N SER A 8 -16.40 11.26 17.70
CA SER A 8 -15.70 11.28 17.53
C SER A 8 -14.75 11.17 17.35
N GLU A 9 -14.80 11.05 17.30
CA GLU A 9 -14.15 10.96 17.27
C GLU A 9 -13.19 10.81 16.82
N GLN A 10 -13.20 10.81 16.43
CA GLN A 10 -12.54 10.70 16.04
C GLN A 10 -11.56 10.94 15.71
N THR A 11 -11.66 11.15 15.70
CA THR A 11 -10.89 11.40 15.53
C THR A 11 -9.87 11.53 15.56
N LYS A 12 -9.71 11.37 15.66
CA LYS A 12 -8.90 11.52 15.89
C LYS A 12 -7.88 11.44 15.76
N GLU A 13 -7.94 11.23 15.43
CA GLU A 13 -7.18 11.17 15.30
C GLU A 13 -6.25 11.25 14.81
N THR A 14 -6.28 11.36 14.43
CA THR A 14 -5.68 11.59 14.04
C THR A 14 -4.65 11.89 13.91
N GLU A 15 -4.59 11.87 13.81
CA GLU A 15 -3.71 12.31 13.75
C GLU A 15 -2.43 12.23 13.82
N THR A 16 -2.37 12.21 13.83
CA THR A 16 -1.07 12.11 14.12
C THR A 16 -0.10 11.47 13.21
N SER A 17 -0.24 10.31 12.76
CA SER A 17 0.70 9.70 11.87
C SER A 17 0.55 10.29 10.49
N ASP A 18 1.56 10.08 9.66
CA ASP A 18 1.53 10.55 8.30
C ASP A 18 0.35 9.99 7.56
N THR A 19 0.10 8.68 7.74
CA THR A 19 -0.99 8.03 7.05
C THR A 19 -1.57 6.96 7.94
N GLU A 20 -2.88 6.98 8.09
CA GLU A 20 -3.55 5.97 8.90
C GLU A 20 -3.65 4.66 8.12
N PRO A 21 -3.63 3.52 8.83
CA PRO A 21 -3.71 2.21 8.17
C PRO A 21 -4.91 2.05 7.25
N ASP A 22 -6.07 2.60 7.62
CA ASP A 22 -7.26 2.47 6.78
C ASP A 22 -7.09 3.22 5.46
N VAL A 23 -6.47 4.39 5.51
CA VAL A 23 -6.23 5.18 4.31
C VAL A 23 -5.23 4.46 3.40
N VAL A 24 -4.15 3.96 3.99
CA VAL A 24 -3.14 3.23 3.22
C VAL A 24 -3.74 1.99 2.57
N ASN A 25 -4.55 1.25 3.30
CA ASN A 25 -5.17 0.05 2.76
C ASN A 25 -6.12 0.37 1.61
N ALA A 26 -6.88 1.46 1.72
CA ALA A 26 -7.77 1.87 0.64
C ALA A 26 -6.98 2.29 -0.59
N GLN A 27 -5.87 2.99 -0.39
CA GLN A 27 -5.01 3.40 -1.49
C GLN A 27 -4.37 2.19 -2.15
N TRP A 28 -3.90 1.25 -1.35
CA TRP A 28 -3.32 0.01 -1.89
C TRP A 28 -4.35 -0.79 -2.68
N LYS A 29 -5.59 -0.81 -2.20
CA LYS A 29 -6.64 -1.51 -2.93
C LYS A 29 -6.80 -0.92 -4.33
N ALA A 30 -6.82 0.40 -4.44
CA ALA A 30 -6.94 1.06 -5.74
C ALA A 30 -5.74 0.74 -6.63
N VAL A 31 -4.53 0.81 -6.09
CA VAL A 31 -3.32 0.52 -6.84
C VAL A 31 -3.31 -0.94 -7.30
N SER A 32 -3.66 -1.85 -6.40
CA SER A 32 -3.61 -3.28 -6.72
C SER A 32 -4.65 -3.67 -7.74
N GLU A 33 -5.81 -3.02 -7.74
CA GLU A 33 -6.83 -3.29 -8.75
C GLU A 33 -6.40 -2.82 -10.12
N SER A 34 -5.76 -1.67 -10.20
CA SER A 34 -5.20 -1.21 -11.47
C SER A 34 -4.14 -2.18 -11.98
N LEU A 35 -3.30 -2.66 -11.07
CA LEU A 35 -2.25 -3.60 -11.43
C LEU A 35 -2.85 -4.92 -11.91
N ARG A 36 -3.90 -5.37 -11.23
CA ARG A 36 -4.58 -6.61 -11.61
C ARG A 36 -5.12 -6.55 -13.03
N GLU A 37 -5.63 -5.40 -13.43
CA GLU A 37 -6.11 -5.23 -14.80
C GLU A 37 -4.98 -5.29 -15.80
N GLU A 38 -3.79 -4.82 -15.43
CA GLU A 38 -2.65 -4.80 -16.35
C GLU A 38 -1.99 -6.15 -16.49
N ILE A 39 -1.81 -6.88 -15.40
CA ILE A 39 -1.03 -8.11 -15.42
C ILE A 39 -1.90 -9.37 -15.44
N GLY A 40 -3.21 -9.24 -15.16
CA GLY A 40 -4.11 -10.35 -15.19
C GLY A 40 -4.29 -11.01 -13.84
N GLU A 41 -5.35 -11.81 -13.75
CA GLU A 41 -5.76 -12.41 -12.48
C GLU A 41 -4.71 -13.38 -11.93
N ALA A 42 -4.13 -14.22 -12.80
CA ALA A 42 -3.19 -15.24 -12.34
C ALA A 42 -1.96 -14.60 -11.71
N ALA A 43 -1.38 -13.60 -12.38
CA ALA A 43 -0.20 -12.93 -11.85
C ALA A 43 -0.55 -12.13 -10.59
N TYR A 44 -1.72 -11.52 -10.58
CA TYR A 44 -2.18 -10.79 -9.41
C TYR A 44 -2.26 -11.70 -8.18
N GLN A 45 -2.89 -12.87 -8.33
CA GLN A 45 -3.04 -13.80 -7.22
C GLN A 45 -1.69 -14.30 -6.71
N SER A 46 -0.76 -14.55 -7.63
CA SER A 46 0.54 -15.11 -7.27
C SER A 46 1.48 -14.10 -6.64
N TRP A 47 1.51 -12.87 -7.14
CA TRP A 47 2.56 -11.93 -6.79
C TRP A 47 2.08 -10.71 -6.03
N ILE A 48 0.88 -10.22 -6.33
CA ILE A 48 0.43 -8.94 -5.80
C ILE A 48 -0.43 -9.13 -4.55
N LYS A 49 -1.32 -10.11 -4.58
CA LYS A 49 -2.21 -10.35 -3.46
C LYS A 49 -1.49 -10.58 -2.14
N PRO A 50 -0.35 -11.30 -2.10
CA PRO A 50 0.38 -11.51 -0.84
C PRO A 50 1.08 -10.27 -0.29
N ILE A 51 1.18 -9.21 -1.06
CA ILE A 51 1.84 -7.99 -0.60
C ILE A 51 0.99 -7.33 0.48
N ARG A 52 1.65 -6.91 1.55
CA ARG A 52 1.00 -6.11 2.59
C ARG A 52 1.69 -4.76 2.67
N VAL A 53 0.93 -3.70 2.55
CA VAL A 53 1.46 -2.34 2.69
C VAL A 53 1.33 -1.94 4.15
N ARG A 54 2.43 -1.49 4.73
CA ARG A 54 2.48 -1.14 6.14
C ARG A 54 2.18 0.33 6.36
N ASN A 55 2.90 1.18 5.67
CA ASN A 55 2.71 2.62 5.82
C ASN A 55 3.41 3.34 4.67
N ILE A 56 3.19 4.64 4.63
CA ILE A 56 3.91 5.54 3.74
C ILE A 56 4.66 6.52 4.65
N ASP A 57 5.97 6.61 4.46
CA ASP A 57 6.81 7.47 5.28
C ASP A 57 7.76 8.23 4.38
N LYS A 58 7.70 9.55 4.43
CA LYS A 58 8.58 10.43 3.65
C LYS A 58 8.58 10.08 2.17
N GLY A 59 7.39 9.79 1.66
CA GLY A 59 7.22 9.47 0.25
C GLY A 59 7.61 8.05 -0.13
N ILE A 60 7.92 7.20 0.83
CA ILE A 60 8.27 5.81 0.57
C ILE A 60 7.16 4.91 1.07
N VAL A 61 6.61 4.09 0.16
CA VAL A 61 5.61 3.10 0.54
C VAL A 61 6.35 1.87 1.04
N HIS A 62 6.09 1.49 2.29
CA HIS A 62 6.73 0.33 2.90
C HIS A 62 5.81 -0.87 2.81
N ALA A 63 6.21 -1.84 2.02
CA ALA A 63 5.43 -3.05 1.79
C ALA A 63 6.24 -4.28 2.17
N THR A 64 5.54 -5.37 2.46
CA THR A 64 6.19 -6.63 2.81
C THR A 64 5.57 -7.79 2.07
N VAL A 65 6.37 -8.82 1.86
CA VAL A 65 5.95 -10.09 1.25
C VAL A 65 6.46 -11.25 2.10
N PRO A 66 5.90 -12.46 1.92
CA PRO A 66 6.25 -13.58 2.79
C PRO A 66 7.65 -14.16 2.57
N THR A 67 8.20 -14.07 1.38
CA THR A 67 9.47 -14.74 1.08
C THR A 67 10.40 -13.84 0.30
N ARG A 68 11.69 -14.16 0.41
CA ARG A 68 12.71 -13.45 -0.37
C ARG A 68 12.52 -13.66 -1.88
N PHE A 69 12.12 -14.85 -2.26
CA PHE A 69 11.89 -15.14 -3.68
C PHE A 69 10.82 -14.20 -4.25
N MET A 70 9.73 -14.02 -3.52
CA MET A 70 8.69 -13.11 -3.97
C MET A 70 9.18 -11.68 -4.02
N ARG A 71 9.95 -11.26 -3.01
CA ARG A 71 10.52 -9.92 -3.02
C ARG A 71 11.36 -9.68 -4.26
N ASP A 72 12.27 -10.61 -4.54
CA ASP A 72 13.18 -10.46 -5.66
C ASP A 72 12.44 -10.42 -7.00
N TRP A 73 11.43 -11.27 -7.13
CA TRP A 73 10.63 -11.30 -8.35
C TRP A 73 9.86 -9.99 -8.54
N ILE A 74 9.21 -9.52 -7.47
CA ILE A 74 8.42 -8.30 -7.54
C ILE A 74 9.31 -7.11 -7.84
N VAL A 75 10.44 -7.01 -7.17
CA VAL A 75 11.38 -5.91 -7.40
C VAL A 75 11.87 -5.93 -8.85
N ALA A 76 12.15 -7.10 -9.39
CA ALA A 76 12.67 -7.21 -10.75
C ALA A 76 11.61 -6.91 -11.81
N HIS A 77 10.36 -7.27 -11.56
CA HIS A 77 9.35 -7.25 -12.60
C HIS A 77 8.21 -6.25 -12.40
N TYR A 78 7.91 -5.87 -11.15
CA TYR A 78 6.71 -5.09 -10.88
C TYR A 78 6.96 -3.81 -10.09
N ALA A 79 8.13 -3.67 -9.45
CA ALA A 79 8.31 -2.55 -8.51
C ALA A 79 8.14 -1.19 -9.18
N GLU A 80 8.67 -1.04 -10.37
CA GLU A 80 8.58 0.23 -11.06
C GLU A 80 7.14 0.55 -11.41
N ARG A 81 6.40 -0.46 -11.87
CA ARG A 81 5.00 -0.25 -12.22
C ARG A 81 4.16 0.04 -10.99
N ILE A 82 4.44 -0.68 -9.90
CA ILE A 82 3.76 -0.42 -8.64
C ILE A 82 4.03 1.00 -8.17
N ALA A 83 5.27 1.46 -8.27
CA ALA A 83 5.61 2.83 -7.86
C ALA A 83 4.87 3.85 -8.71
N THR A 84 4.77 3.62 -10.01
CA THR A 84 4.05 4.53 -10.90
C THR A 84 2.58 4.63 -10.52
N LEU A 85 1.95 3.49 -10.26
CA LEU A 85 0.55 3.48 -9.87
C LEU A 85 0.33 4.15 -8.51
N TRP A 86 1.27 3.94 -7.57
CA TRP A 86 1.20 4.63 -6.30
C TRP A 86 1.32 6.14 -6.47
N GLN A 87 2.20 6.61 -7.36
CA GLN A 87 2.34 8.03 -7.61
C GLN A 87 1.07 8.63 -8.22
N ASP A 88 0.38 7.86 -9.05
CA ASP A 88 -0.88 8.30 -9.60
C ASP A 88 -1.94 8.47 -8.52
N GLU A 89 -1.94 7.55 -7.55
CA GLU A 89 -2.91 7.58 -6.47
C GLU A 89 -2.52 8.60 -5.39
N VAL A 90 -1.24 8.68 -5.07
CA VAL A 90 -0.70 9.55 -4.02
C VAL A 90 0.52 10.26 -4.58
N PRO A 91 0.35 11.49 -5.08
CA PRO A 91 1.46 12.18 -5.79
C PRO A 91 2.73 12.36 -4.97
N GLU A 92 2.63 12.34 -3.63
CA GLU A 92 3.80 12.50 -2.77
C GLU A 92 4.70 11.28 -2.76
N VAL A 93 4.24 10.14 -3.26
CA VAL A 93 5.02 8.91 -3.24
C VAL A 93 6.17 9.03 -4.23
N ALA A 94 7.38 8.79 -3.74
CA ALA A 94 8.59 8.80 -4.56
C ALA A 94 9.02 7.40 -4.96
N SER A 95 8.83 6.43 -4.06
CA SER A 95 9.28 5.07 -4.33
C SER A 95 8.53 4.08 -3.46
N VAL A 96 8.73 2.79 -3.76
CA VAL A 96 8.14 1.69 -2.99
C VAL A 96 9.27 0.79 -2.53
N ASP A 97 9.29 0.47 -1.26
CA ASP A 97 10.26 -0.43 -0.66
C ASP A 97 9.56 -1.74 -0.33
N VAL A 98 10.09 -2.85 -0.85
CA VAL A 98 9.53 -4.17 -0.61
C VAL A 98 10.50 -4.98 0.24
N ALA A 99 10.04 -5.42 1.40
CA ALA A 99 10.86 -6.18 2.33
C ALA A 99 10.21 -7.53 2.60
N VAL A 100 10.98 -8.44 3.19
CA VAL A 100 10.46 -9.75 3.57
C VAL A 100 9.99 -9.66 5.02
N ARG A 101 8.75 -10.07 5.28
CA ARG A 101 8.26 -10.09 6.66
C ARG A 101 8.64 -11.41 7.32
N ASN A 102 8.85 -11.31 8.59
CA ASN A 102 9.22 -12.48 9.38
C ASN A 102 8.02 -13.16 9.98
#